data_cd874939b14cc7c22415050ff5b89a27
#
_entry.id   cd874939b14cc7c22415050ff5b89a27
#
_cell.length_a   1.000
_cell.length_b   1.000
_cell.length_c   1.000
_cell.angle_alpha   90.00
_cell.angle_beta   90.00
_cell.angle_gamma   90.00
#
_symmetry.space_group_name_H-M   'P 1'
#
loop_
_entity.id
_entity.type
_entity.pdbx_description
1 polymer ?
#
loop_
_entity_poly.entity_id
_entity_poly.type
_entity_poly.pdbx_seq_one_letter_code
_entity_poly.pdbx_strand_id
1 'polypeptide(L)'
;MTEHVVRISRVHTVAVPVSDQDRALEFYRGTLGFEVRRDTMFGAGQRWIEVAPPAGETTVALPPVHPGVQPGIDTGLRLATPDARGTYEALKAEGVDLDQVLEFPGAPPMFFLRDPDRNTLVIVEAAEI
;
A
#
# COMPACT_ATOMS: atom_id res chain seq x y z
N MET A 1 -28.69 -15.68 -29.03
CA MET A 1 -27.82 -16.27 -27.99
C MET A 1 -26.96 -15.17 -27.40
N THR A 2 -26.89 -15.13 -26.12
CA THR A 2 -26.07 -14.13 -25.44
C THR A 2 -24.74 -14.76 -25.00
N GLU A 3 -23.66 -14.19 -25.43
CA GLU A 3 -22.35 -14.60 -24.95
C GLU A 3 -21.96 -13.78 -23.75
N HIS A 4 -21.50 -14.47 -22.71
CA HIS A 4 -20.99 -13.81 -21.52
C HIS A 4 -19.48 -13.69 -21.65
N VAL A 5 -19.02 -12.48 -21.88
CA VAL A 5 -17.59 -12.18 -21.96
C VAL A 5 -17.18 -11.56 -20.62
N VAL A 6 -16.20 -12.18 -19.96
CA VAL A 6 -15.64 -11.61 -18.74
C VAL A 6 -14.93 -10.32 -19.10
N ARG A 7 -15.25 -9.24 -18.40
CA ARG A 7 -14.71 -7.92 -18.70
C ARG A 7 -14.03 -7.28 -17.50
N ILE A 8 -13.24 -8.06 -16.82
CA ILE A 8 -12.39 -7.51 -15.75
C ILE A 8 -11.21 -6.81 -16.45
N SER A 9 -11.09 -5.50 -16.25
CA SER A 9 -10.12 -4.70 -17.01
C SER A 9 -8.81 -4.46 -16.27
N ARG A 10 -8.84 -4.42 -14.94
CA ARG A 10 -7.62 -4.13 -14.15
C ARG A 10 -7.89 -4.38 -12.67
N VAL A 11 -6.82 -4.35 -11.87
CA VAL A 11 -6.95 -4.28 -10.42
C VAL A 11 -7.19 -2.82 -10.07
N HIS A 12 -8.38 -2.51 -9.55
CA HIS A 12 -8.76 -1.14 -9.23
C HIS A 12 -8.13 -0.66 -7.93
N THR A 13 -8.34 -1.40 -6.85
CA THR A 13 -7.84 -1.02 -5.53
C THR A 13 -7.64 -2.26 -4.67
N VAL A 14 -6.69 -2.16 -3.74
CA VAL A 14 -6.43 -3.20 -2.74
C VAL A 14 -6.68 -2.58 -1.38
N ALA A 15 -7.51 -3.22 -0.56
CA ALA A 15 -7.87 -2.68 0.74
C ALA A 15 -6.86 -3.08 1.82
N VAL A 16 -6.42 -2.10 2.60
CA VAL A 16 -5.57 -2.29 3.77
C VAL A 16 -6.31 -1.67 4.96
N PRO A 17 -6.85 -2.50 5.87
CA PRO A 17 -7.66 -1.97 6.98
C PRO A 17 -6.80 -1.18 7.96
N VAL A 18 -7.34 -0.05 8.44
CA VAL A 18 -6.63 0.84 9.35
C VAL A 18 -7.54 1.22 10.51
N SER A 19 -6.96 1.43 11.68
CA SER A 19 -7.70 1.82 12.87
C SER A 19 -7.97 3.32 12.95
N ASP A 20 -7.11 4.12 12.29
CA ASP A 20 -7.19 5.58 12.29
C ASP A 20 -6.86 6.07 10.89
N GLN A 21 -7.88 6.51 10.17
CA GLN A 21 -7.72 6.91 8.77
C GLN A 21 -6.83 8.15 8.59
N ASP A 22 -6.89 9.11 9.50
CA ASP A 22 -6.03 10.28 9.44
C ASP A 22 -4.56 9.92 9.67
N ARG A 23 -4.30 9.05 10.63
CA ARG A 23 -2.94 8.56 10.89
C ARG A 23 -2.41 7.76 9.71
N ALA A 24 -3.25 6.94 9.11
CA ALA A 24 -2.88 6.17 7.92
C ALA A 24 -2.54 7.10 6.76
N LEU A 25 -3.36 8.14 6.53
CA LEU A 25 -3.07 9.13 5.49
C LEU A 25 -1.72 9.80 5.70
N GLU A 26 -1.41 10.18 6.94
CA GLU A 26 -0.13 10.79 7.26
C GLU A 26 1.04 9.90 6.91
N PHE A 27 0.89 8.61 7.15
CA PHE A 27 1.92 7.63 6.82
C PHE A 27 2.04 7.41 5.31
N TYR A 28 0.94 7.07 4.65
CA TYR A 28 1.00 6.74 3.22
C TYR A 28 1.34 7.95 2.36
N ARG A 29 0.77 9.11 2.67
CA ARG A 29 1.08 10.35 1.94
C ARG A 29 2.39 10.99 2.40
N GLY A 30 2.55 11.19 3.70
CA GLY A 30 3.67 11.94 4.25
C GLY A 30 4.98 11.16 4.27
N THR A 31 4.93 9.89 4.65
CA THR A 31 6.13 9.06 4.79
C THR A 31 6.43 8.29 3.50
N LEU A 32 5.43 7.64 2.90
CA LEU A 32 5.65 6.87 1.68
C LEU A 32 5.58 7.71 0.40
N GLY A 33 5.06 8.93 0.46
CA GLY A 33 5.00 9.80 -0.70
C GLY A 33 3.86 9.48 -1.68
N PHE A 34 2.84 8.79 -1.21
CA PHE A 34 1.67 8.49 -2.05
C PHE A 34 0.82 9.73 -2.26
N GLU A 35 0.08 9.74 -3.36
CA GLU A 35 -0.94 10.76 -3.63
C GLU A 35 -2.30 10.28 -3.13
N VAL A 36 -3.09 11.21 -2.60
CA VAL A 36 -4.48 10.93 -2.28
C VAL A 36 -5.28 11.02 -3.58
N ARG A 37 -5.85 9.89 -4.01
CA ARG A 37 -6.64 9.80 -5.22
C ARG A 37 -8.13 10.01 -4.92
N ARG A 38 -8.55 9.66 -3.73
CA ARG A 38 -9.92 9.82 -3.30
C ARG A 38 -9.98 9.93 -1.79
N ASP A 39 -10.79 10.87 -1.31
CA ASP A 39 -11.10 11.03 0.11
C ASP A 39 -12.50 11.61 0.18
N THR A 40 -13.49 10.74 0.30
CA THR A 40 -14.90 11.12 0.23
C THR A 40 -15.72 10.42 1.30
N MET A 41 -16.84 11.03 1.64
CA MET A 41 -17.84 10.42 2.51
C MET A 41 -18.86 9.71 1.62
N PHE A 42 -19.31 8.54 2.08
CA PHE A 42 -20.42 7.84 1.44
C PHE A 42 -21.33 7.27 2.52
N GLY A 43 -22.61 7.10 2.18
CA GLY A 43 -23.60 6.56 3.12
C GLY A 43 -23.65 7.37 4.41
N ALA A 44 -23.89 6.68 5.53
CA ALA A 44 -24.10 7.30 6.83
C ALA A 44 -22.77 7.50 7.58
N GLY A 45 -21.99 8.49 7.14
CA GLY A 45 -20.76 8.86 7.84
C GLY A 45 -19.56 7.96 7.57
N GLN A 46 -19.60 7.18 6.50
CA GLN A 46 -18.49 6.33 6.10
C GLN A 46 -17.49 7.14 5.27
N ARG A 47 -16.22 7.05 5.59
CA ARG A 47 -15.15 7.74 4.85
C ARG A 47 -14.39 6.74 4.00
N TRP A 48 -14.28 7.04 2.71
CA TRP A 48 -13.54 6.20 1.76
C TRP A 48 -12.30 6.92 1.29
N ILE A 49 -11.14 6.29 1.47
CA ILE A 49 -9.85 6.87 1.09
C ILE A 49 -9.14 5.90 0.17
N GLU A 50 -8.60 6.44 -0.92
CA GLU A 50 -7.69 5.71 -1.82
C GLU A 50 -6.44 6.54 -2.02
N VAL A 51 -5.29 5.89 -1.90
CA VAL A 51 -3.97 6.48 -2.13
C VAL A 51 -3.22 5.64 -3.14
N ALA A 52 -2.22 6.21 -3.79
CA ALA A 52 -1.38 5.48 -4.73
C ALA A 52 -0.04 6.18 -4.92
N PRO A 53 1.02 5.43 -5.30
CA PRO A 53 2.25 6.06 -5.77
C PRO A 53 1.94 7.00 -6.95
N PRO A 54 2.70 8.09 -7.14
CA PRO A 54 2.35 9.10 -8.15
C PRO A 54 2.10 8.57 -9.56
N ALA A 55 2.85 7.56 -10.00
CA ALA A 55 2.69 6.97 -11.32
C ALA A 55 1.79 5.72 -11.33
N GLY A 56 1.26 5.33 -10.18
CA GLY A 56 0.48 4.10 -10.05
C GLY A 56 -0.96 4.25 -10.49
N GLU A 57 -1.50 3.26 -11.18
CA GLU A 57 -2.91 3.23 -11.56
C GLU A 57 -3.77 2.52 -10.51
N THR A 58 -3.26 1.42 -9.95
CA THR A 58 -3.93 0.71 -8.86
C THR A 58 -3.80 1.49 -7.57
N THR A 59 -4.90 1.68 -6.87
CA THR A 59 -4.88 2.38 -5.60
C THR A 59 -4.82 1.41 -4.42
N VAL A 60 -4.50 1.96 -3.26
CA VAL A 60 -4.62 1.28 -1.97
C VAL A 60 -5.73 1.99 -1.22
N ALA A 61 -6.79 1.25 -0.88
CA ALA A 61 -7.89 1.79 -0.09
C ALA A 61 -7.55 1.61 1.40
N LEU A 62 -7.94 2.59 2.20
CA LEU A 62 -7.69 2.60 3.64
C LEU A 62 -9.02 2.58 4.40
N PRO A 63 -9.79 1.47 4.33
CA PRO A 63 -11.05 1.39 5.04
C PRO A 63 -10.84 1.26 6.54
N PRO A 64 -11.79 1.77 7.36
CA PRO A 64 -11.70 1.55 8.79
C PRO A 64 -11.95 0.09 9.14
N VAL A 65 -11.45 -0.33 10.30
CA VAL A 65 -11.72 -1.67 10.79
C VAL A 65 -13.19 -1.84 11.17
N HIS A 66 -13.69 -3.05 11.04
CA HIS A 66 -15.04 -3.42 11.43
C HIS A 66 -15.05 -4.91 11.81
N PRO A 67 -16.13 -5.41 12.41
CA PRO A 67 -16.19 -6.83 12.80
C PRO A 67 -15.83 -7.76 11.64
N GLY A 68 -14.88 -8.66 11.88
CA GLY A 68 -14.37 -9.59 10.87
C GLY A 68 -13.22 -9.06 10.03
N VAL A 69 -12.88 -7.77 10.17
CA VAL A 69 -11.76 -7.15 9.44
C VAL A 69 -10.86 -6.44 10.45
N GLN A 70 -9.69 -6.98 10.68
CA GLN A 70 -8.73 -6.45 11.64
C GLN A 70 -7.47 -5.95 10.93
N PRO A 71 -6.81 -4.90 11.45
CA PRO A 71 -5.51 -4.49 10.93
C PRO A 71 -4.39 -5.43 11.39
N GLY A 72 -3.17 -5.16 10.98
CA GLY A 72 -2.02 -5.98 11.35
C GLY A 72 -1.88 -7.21 10.47
N ILE A 73 -2.33 -7.14 9.23
CA ILE A 73 -2.30 -8.26 8.30
C ILE A 73 -1.09 -8.17 7.37
N ASP A 74 -0.72 -9.31 6.81
CA ASP A 74 0.17 -9.34 5.66
C ASP A 74 -0.67 -8.99 4.43
N THR A 75 -0.44 -7.80 3.89
CA THR A 75 -1.26 -7.29 2.79
C THR A 75 -1.00 -7.99 1.46
N GLY A 76 0.18 -8.61 1.31
CA GLY A 76 0.62 -9.12 0.03
C GLY A 76 0.99 -8.04 -0.98
N LEU A 77 0.86 -6.76 -0.62
CA LEU A 77 1.23 -5.65 -1.50
C LEU A 77 2.73 -5.60 -1.71
N ARG A 78 3.14 -5.54 -2.97
CA ARG A 78 4.52 -5.36 -3.37
C ARG A 78 4.63 -4.03 -4.11
N LEU A 79 5.36 -3.10 -3.52
CA LEU A 79 5.55 -1.76 -4.05
C LEU A 79 6.93 -1.70 -4.70
N ALA A 80 7.01 -1.16 -5.90
CA ALA A 80 8.26 -1.09 -6.65
C ALA A 80 9.04 0.18 -6.34
N THR A 81 10.35 0.04 -6.26
CA THR A 81 11.28 1.17 -6.19
C THR A 81 12.46 0.89 -7.12
N PRO A 82 13.02 1.90 -7.78
CA PRO A 82 14.24 1.70 -8.57
C PRO A 82 15.49 1.45 -7.73
N ASP A 83 15.45 1.75 -6.42
CA ASP A 83 16.58 1.63 -5.51
C ASP A 83 16.10 1.17 -4.13
N ALA A 84 16.16 -0.13 -3.87
CA ALA A 84 15.66 -0.69 -2.62
C ALA A 84 16.48 -0.23 -1.42
N ARG A 85 17.81 -0.18 -1.53
CA ARG A 85 18.66 0.23 -0.40
C ARG A 85 18.49 1.70 -0.08
N GLY A 86 18.42 2.55 -1.09
CA GLY A 86 18.17 3.98 -0.88
C GLY A 86 16.83 4.23 -0.24
N THR A 87 15.81 3.53 -0.69
CA THR A 87 14.46 3.62 -0.11
C THR A 87 14.46 3.12 1.34
N TYR A 88 15.14 2.01 1.61
CA TYR A 88 15.28 1.47 2.97
C TYR A 88 15.91 2.51 3.91
N GLU A 89 17.02 3.12 3.51
CA GLU A 89 17.70 4.10 4.35
C GLU A 89 16.83 5.35 4.58
N ALA A 90 16.10 5.80 3.57
CA ALA A 90 15.20 6.94 3.71
C ALA A 90 14.07 6.63 4.69
N LEU A 91 13.46 5.46 4.60
CA LEU A 91 12.40 5.06 5.51
C LEU A 91 12.91 4.83 6.92
N LYS A 92 14.11 4.28 7.05
CA LYS A 92 14.75 4.09 8.35
C LYS A 92 14.97 5.43 9.05
N ALA A 93 15.39 6.44 8.31
CA ALA A 93 15.58 7.79 8.84
C ALA A 93 14.27 8.41 9.34
N GLU A 94 13.13 7.99 8.77
CA GLU A 94 11.80 8.43 9.19
C GLU A 94 11.24 7.60 10.36
N GLY A 95 11.98 6.60 10.84
CA GLY A 95 11.54 5.77 11.96
C GLY A 95 10.54 4.70 11.61
N VAL A 96 10.45 4.31 10.34
CA VAL A 96 9.52 3.27 9.91
C VAL A 96 9.97 1.90 10.43
N ASP A 97 9.01 1.07 10.80
CA ASP A 97 9.25 -0.32 11.22
C ASP A 97 9.64 -1.16 10.01
N LEU A 98 10.89 -1.57 9.94
CA LEU A 98 11.48 -2.25 8.79
C LEU A 98 12.20 -3.53 9.20
N ASP A 99 12.15 -4.54 8.32
CA ASP A 99 13.07 -5.66 8.40
C ASP A 99 14.23 -5.39 7.43
N GLN A 100 15.33 -6.12 7.59
CA GLN A 100 16.53 -5.92 6.76
C GLN A 100 16.28 -6.18 5.29
N VAL A 101 17.06 -5.52 4.44
CA VAL A 101 17.01 -5.78 3.00
C VAL A 101 17.46 -7.21 2.74
N LEU A 102 16.65 -7.94 1.99
CA LEU A 102 16.90 -9.32 1.60
C LEU A 102 17.45 -9.35 0.18
N GLU A 103 18.54 -10.07 0.00
CA GLU A 103 19.15 -10.27 -1.31
C GLU A 103 19.38 -11.76 -1.53
N PHE A 104 18.67 -12.32 -2.51
CA PHE A 104 18.79 -13.71 -2.88
C PHE A 104 19.29 -13.83 -4.31
N PRO A 105 20.12 -14.84 -4.62
CA PRO A 105 20.53 -15.06 -6.00
C PRO A 105 19.31 -15.25 -6.92
N GLY A 106 19.29 -14.49 -8.02
CA GLY A 106 18.20 -14.58 -8.99
C GLY A 106 16.92 -13.83 -8.62
N ALA A 107 16.92 -13.11 -7.51
CA ALA A 107 15.77 -12.31 -7.09
C ALA A 107 16.18 -10.85 -6.88
N PRO A 108 15.28 -9.89 -7.12
CA PRO A 108 15.59 -8.50 -6.82
C PRO A 108 15.68 -8.25 -5.31
N PRO A 109 16.48 -7.24 -4.89
CA PRO A 109 16.47 -6.84 -3.49
C PRO A 109 15.07 -6.44 -3.04
N MET A 110 14.71 -6.76 -1.81
CA MET A 110 13.40 -6.43 -1.24
C MET A 110 13.49 -6.30 0.26
N PHE A 111 12.52 -5.64 0.86
CA PHE A 111 12.40 -5.59 2.31
C PHE A 111 10.94 -5.43 2.72
N PHE A 112 10.64 -5.82 3.95
CA PHE A 112 9.31 -5.67 4.54
C PHE A 112 9.26 -4.39 5.36
N LEU A 113 8.12 -3.71 5.31
CA LEU A 113 7.83 -2.60 6.20
C LEU A 113 6.45 -2.79 6.81
N ARG A 114 6.20 -2.09 7.90
CA ARG A 114 4.89 -2.08 8.54
C ARG A 114 4.38 -0.67 8.67
N ASP A 115 3.10 -0.51 8.39
CA ASP A 115 2.43 0.76 8.60
C ASP A 115 2.09 0.95 10.10
N PRO A 116 1.50 2.09 10.50
CA PRO A 116 1.17 2.33 11.91
C PRO A 116 0.24 1.30 12.54
N ASP A 117 -0.55 0.60 11.74
CA ASP A 117 -1.44 -0.46 12.19
C ASP A 117 -0.79 -1.84 12.12
N ARG A 118 0.52 -1.90 11.83
CA ARG A 118 1.31 -3.12 11.69
C ARG A 118 0.88 -3.98 10.51
N ASN A 119 0.25 -3.39 9.51
CA ASN A 119 0.04 -4.06 8.23
C ASN A 119 1.38 -4.16 7.52
N THR A 120 1.70 -5.33 6.99
CA THR A 120 2.98 -5.60 6.34
C THR A 120 2.89 -5.36 4.85
N LEU A 121 3.82 -4.58 4.31
CA LEU A 121 3.99 -4.34 2.88
C LEU A 121 5.40 -4.74 2.48
N VAL A 122 5.60 -5.01 1.19
CA VAL A 122 6.92 -5.36 0.65
C VAL A 122 7.36 -4.27 -0.32
N ILE A 123 8.60 -3.84 -0.20
CA ILE A 123 9.25 -2.98 -1.19
C ILE A 123 10.17 -3.85 -2.02
N VAL A 124 10.01 -3.82 -3.33
CA VAL A 124 10.78 -4.66 -4.26
C VAL A 124 11.49 -3.75 -5.25
N GLU A 125 12.78 -4.02 -5.49
CA GLU A 125 13.50 -3.27 -6.50
C GLU A 125 13.04 -3.68 -7.89
N ALA A 126 12.57 -2.70 -8.66
CA ALA A 126 12.13 -2.91 -10.03
C ALA A 126 12.38 -1.65 -10.83
N ALA A 127 12.76 -1.81 -12.08
CA ALA A 127 12.99 -0.66 -12.95
C ALA A 127 11.70 0.13 -13.13
N GLU A 128 11.83 1.43 -13.26
CA GLU A 128 10.72 2.28 -13.65
C GLU A 128 10.41 2.07 -15.12
N ILE A 129 9.12 2.09 -15.44
CA ILE A 129 8.65 1.93 -16.81
C ILE A 129 8.33 3.29 -17.40
#